data_529fdf528447e0a506df027fd99613d2
#
_entry.id   529fdf528447e0a506df027fd99613d2
#
_cell.length_a   1.000
_cell.length_b   1.000
_cell.length_c   1.000
_cell.angle_alpha   90.00
_cell.angle_beta   90.00
_cell.angle_gamma   90.00
#
_symmetry.space_group_name_H-M   'P 1'
#
loop_
_entity.id
_entity.type
_entity.pdbx_description
1 polymer ?
#
loop_
_entity_poly.entity_id
_entity_poly.type
_entity_poly.pdbx_seq_one_letter_code
_entity_poly.pdbx_strand_id
1 'polypeptide(L)'
;MTTLASDAPIAAVIGGSGFVGRYVTQALAKRGWRVRVGCRRPNEALFVKPYGVVGQVEPVLCNVRDDDSIAAIAEGADCVIYSVGILFATGKNTFAAVQAEGPARAAKAAKAAGVERFVLISAIGADAESPVAYAKTKAEGEAAVLAEYPEAVILRPSIVFGPEDQFFNRFAGMARFSPVIPVVGGSTKFQPVWVQDVAEATAKAAMGEAAAGIYELGGPGVYSFKELMEMMLKVIRRKRRVFDIPIPIGRLQGKVMQLLPNPPLTEDQVKMLANDNVVSEGAKGFADLGIEPEAPEGIIESYLVRFRPKGQYTDMIEAARSRQS
;
A
#
# COMPACT_ATOMS: atom_id res chain seq x y z
N MET A 1 -17.06 -15.44 24.63
CA MET A 1 -16.25 -15.78 23.42
C MET A 1 -17.16 -15.64 22.22
N THR A 2 -16.87 -14.68 21.34
CA THR A 2 -17.63 -14.54 20.10
C THR A 2 -17.22 -15.69 19.18
N THR A 3 -18.14 -16.60 18.88
CA THR A 3 -17.94 -17.69 17.93
C THR A 3 -18.19 -17.16 16.52
N LEU A 4 -17.34 -17.53 15.58
CA LEU A 4 -17.53 -17.22 14.17
C LEU A 4 -18.78 -17.96 13.67
N ALA A 5 -19.65 -17.29 12.91
CA ALA A 5 -20.77 -17.94 12.25
C ALA A 5 -20.26 -18.96 11.23
N SER A 6 -20.90 -20.13 11.14
CA SER A 6 -20.51 -21.22 10.23
C SER A 6 -20.62 -20.82 8.75
N ASP A 7 -21.50 -19.89 8.44
CA ASP A 7 -21.86 -19.35 7.14
C ASP A 7 -21.25 -17.95 6.86
N ALA A 8 -20.26 -17.54 7.68
CA ALA A 8 -19.58 -16.27 7.48
C ALA A 8 -18.91 -16.21 6.09
N PRO A 9 -19.07 -15.08 5.35
CA PRO A 9 -18.52 -14.93 4.02
C PRO A 9 -16.99 -15.01 4.03
N ILE A 10 -16.42 -15.48 2.92
CA ILE A 10 -14.99 -15.73 2.78
C ILE A 10 -14.37 -14.71 1.82
N ALA A 11 -13.37 -13.98 2.29
CA ALA A 11 -12.52 -13.16 1.45
C ALA A 11 -11.15 -13.82 1.22
N ALA A 12 -10.74 -13.94 -0.04
CA ALA A 12 -9.40 -14.34 -0.41
C ALA A 12 -8.54 -13.08 -0.66
N VAL A 13 -7.64 -12.74 0.27
CA VAL A 13 -6.79 -11.55 0.18
C VAL A 13 -5.40 -11.97 -0.30
N ILE A 14 -5.18 -11.88 -1.61
CA ILE A 14 -3.88 -12.18 -2.24
C ILE A 14 -2.91 -11.03 -1.92
N GLY A 15 -1.84 -11.34 -1.18
CA GLY A 15 -0.95 -10.32 -0.60
C GLY A 15 -1.40 -9.82 0.78
N GLY A 16 -2.30 -10.54 1.45
CA GLY A 16 -2.87 -10.13 2.73
C GLY A 16 -1.90 -10.04 3.92
N SER A 17 -0.67 -10.54 3.79
CA SER A 17 0.40 -10.34 4.78
C SER A 17 1.26 -9.08 4.49
N GLY A 18 1.06 -8.44 3.35
CA GLY A 18 1.76 -7.21 2.96
C GLY A 18 1.32 -5.98 3.76
N PHE A 19 1.89 -4.82 3.45
CA PHE A 19 1.59 -3.57 4.16
C PHE A 19 0.10 -3.22 4.10
N VAL A 20 -0.48 -3.02 2.92
CA VAL A 20 -1.91 -2.71 2.79
C VAL A 20 -2.77 -3.93 3.12
N GLY A 21 -2.39 -5.11 2.61
CA GLY A 21 -3.18 -6.33 2.75
C GLY A 21 -3.46 -6.74 4.19
N ARG A 22 -2.54 -6.49 5.15
CA ARG A 22 -2.77 -6.81 6.57
C ARG A 22 -3.88 -5.95 7.19
N TYR A 23 -3.99 -4.69 6.80
CA TYR A 23 -5.06 -3.80 7.27
C TYR A 23 -6.40 -4.16 6.63
N VAL A 24 -6.39 -4.54 5.35
CA VAL A 24 -7.58 -5.11 4.67
C VAL A 24 -8.04 -6.38 5.38
N THR A 25 -7.13 -7.30 5.69
CA THR A 25 -7.42 -8.51 6.46
C THR A 25 -8.05 -8.18 7.82
N GLN A 26 -7.50 -7.20 8.54
CA GLN A 26 -8.03 -6.76 9.83
C GLN A 26 -9.42 -6.12 9.69
N ALA A 27 -9.64 -5.28 8.69
CA ALA A 27 -10.91 -4.61 8.45
C ALA A 27 -12.03 -5.61 8.14
N LEU A 28 -11.76 -6.62 7.33
CA LEU A 28 -12.70 -7.69 7.01
C LEU A 28 -12.98 -8.61 8.20
N ALA A 29 -11.94 -8.99 8.94
CA ALA A 29 -12.11 -9.83 10.13
C ALA A 29 -12.97 -9.15 11.20
N LYS A 30 -12.79 -7.84 11.44
CA LYS A 30 -13.64 -7.05 12.35
C LYS A 30 -15.11 -7.01 11.92
N ARG A 31 -15.40 -7.23 10.64
CA ARG A 31 -16.76 -7.28 10.05
C ARG A 31 -17.34 -8.70 10.00
N GLY A 32 -16.68 -9.65 10.64
CA GLY A 32 -17.16 -11.03 10.73
C GLY A 32 -16.81 -11.90 9.53
N TRP A 33 -16.05 -11.43 8.56
CA TRP A 33 -15.61 -12.23 7.42
C TRP A 33 -14.54 -13.24 7.82
N ARG A 34 -14.57 -14.40 7.22
CA ARG A 34 -13.43 -15.33 7.21
C ARG A 34 -12.43 -14.85 6.16
N VAL A 35 -11.15 -14.82 6.51
CA VAL A 35 -10.14 -14.26 5.61
C VAL A 35 -9.04 -15.29 5.33
N ARG A 36 -8.91 -15.69 4.08
CA ARG A 36 -7.75 -16.44 3.58
C ARG A 36 -6.68 -15.44 3.17
N VAL A 37 -5.56 -15.43 3.88
CA VAL A 37 -4.44 -14.52 3.64
C VAL A 37 -3.44 -15.18 2.70
N GLY A 38 -3.56 -14.88 1.41
CA GLY A 38 -2.65 -15.39 0.39
C GLY A 38 -1.25 -14.80 0.51
N CYS A 39 -0.26 -15.64 0.78
CA CYS A 39 1.14 -15.22 0.91
C CYS A 39 2.10 -16.33 0.49
N ARG A 40 3.33 -15.95 0.12
CA ARG A 40 4.35 -16.92 -0.34
C ARG A 40 4.92 -17.78 0.78
N ARG A 41 4.82 -17.33 2.03
CA ARG A 41 5.38 -17.99 3.23
C ARG A 41 4.39 -17.88 4.38
N PRO A 42 3.42 -18.80 4.47
CA PRO A 42 2.38 -18.73 5.50
C PRO A 42 2.94 -18.70 6.93
N ASN A 43 4.03 -19.41 7.19
CA ASN A 43 4.69 -19.43 8.51
C ASN A 43 5.23 -18.07 8.95
N GLU A 44 5.62 -17.20 8.00
CA GLU A 44 6.05 -15.82 8.30
C GLU A 44 4.86 -14.85 8.46
N ALA A 45 3.65 -15.28 8.13
CA ALA A 45 2.44 -14.49 8.17
C ALA A 45 1.53 -14.80 9.38
N LEU A 46 1.98 -15.59 10.35
CA LEU A 46 1.18 -15.97 11.52
C LEU A 46 0.72 -14.77 12.37
N PHE A 47 1.39 -13.63 12.26
CA PHE A 47 1.04 -12.39 12.93
C PHE A 47 -0.34 -11.83 12.54
N VAL A 48 -0.94 -12.28 11.43
CA VAL A 48 -2.30 -11.87 11.03
C VAL A 48 -3.40 -12.66 11.76
N LYS A 49 -3.10 -13.84 12.31
CA LYS A 49 -4.11 -14.67 13.00
C LYS A 49 -4.83 -13.95 14.16
N PRO A 50 -4.15 -13.12 14.99
CA PRO A 50 -4.79 -12.35 16.05
C PRO A 50 -5.74 -11.22 15.58
N TYR A 51 -5.87 -10.96 14.28
CA TYR A 51 -6.78 -9.94 13.77
C TYR A 51 -8.25 -10.33 13.89
N GLY A 52 -8.53 -11.62 14.07
CA GLY A 52 -9.86 -12.17 14.28
C GLY A 52 -9.91 -13.22 15.39
N VAL A 53 -11.07 -13.86 15.52
CA VAL A 53 -11.23 -14.99 16.45
C VAL A 53 -10.54 -16.25 15.88
N VAL A 54 -10.42 -17.29 16.70
CA VAL A 54 -9.77 -18.55 16.30
C VAL A 54 -10.42 -19.12 15.04
N GLY A 55 -9.60 -19.42 14.02
CA GLY A 55 -10.05 -19.98 12.74
C GLY A 55 -10.62 -18.96 11.74
N GLN A 56 -10.72 -17.69 12.11
CA GLN A 56 -11.27 -16.64 11.24
C GLN A 56 -10.27 -16.14 10.18
N VAL A 57 -9.00 -16.02 10.55
CA VAL A 57 -7.94 -15.53 9.66
C VAL A 57 -6.90 -16.62 9.47
N GLU A 58 -6.75 -17.08 8.23
CA GLU A 58 -5.87 -18.20 7.89
C GLU A 58 -4.85 -17.81 6.82
N PRO A 59 -3.54 -17.76 7.16
CA PRO A 59 -2.48 -17.65 6.15
C PRO A 59 -2.42 -18.92 5.30
N VAL A 60 -2.49 -18.76 3.98
CA VAL A 60 -2.42 -19.85 3.00
C VAL A 60 -1.33 -19.60 1.97
N LEU A 61 -0.75 -20.67 1.44
CA LEU A 61 0.24 -20.56 0.37
C LEU A 61 -0.43 -20.01 -0.89
N CYS A 62 0.07 -18.88 -1.40
CA CYS A 62 -0.34 -18.30 -2.66
C CYS A 62 0.84 -17.61 -3.33
N ASN A 63 1.17 -18.07 -4.54
CA ASN A 63 2.16 -17.45 -5.40
C ASN A 63 1.44 -16.91 -6.64
N VAL A 64 1.46 -15.61 -6.85
CA VAL A 64 0.75 -14.94 -7.97
C VAL A 64 1.25 -15.34 -9.37
N ARG A 65 2.31 -16.14 -9.46
CA ARG A 65 2.86 -16.70 -10.69
C ARG A 65 2.54 -18.19 -10.88
N ASP A 66 1.70 -18.74 -10.02
CA ASP A 66 1.32 -20.15 -9.98
C ASP A 66 -0.20 -20.26 -9.98
N ASP A 67 -0.75 -20.75 -11.08
CA ASP A 67 -2.19 -20.82 -11.33
C ASP A 67 -2.90 -21.73 -10.32
N ASP A 68 -2.30 -22.86 -9.94
CA ASP A 68 -2.88 -23.82 -9.01
C ASP A 68 -3.03 -23.20 -7.60
N SER A 69 -2.03 -22.46 -7.15
CA SER A 69 -2.08 -21.79 -5.85
C SER A 69 -3.09 -20.63 -5.80
N ILE A 70 -3.29 -19.95 -6.93
CA ILE A 70 -4.32 -18.90 -7.07
C ILE A 70 -5.72 -19.54 -7.11
N ALA A 71 -5.90 -20.62 -7.86
CA ALA A 71 -7.18 -21.34 -7.92
C ALA A 71 -7.58 -21.85 -6.54
N ALA A 72 -6.66 -22.46 -5.81
CA ALA A 72 -6.91 -23.00 -4.46
C ALA A 72 -7.34 -21.92 -3.45
N ILE A 73 -6.80 -20.71 -3.50
CA ILE A 73 -7.22 -19.65 -2.58
C ILE A 73 -8.58 -19.05 -2.96
N ALA A 74 -8.93 -19.04 -4.25
CA ALA A 74 -10.18 -18.49 -4.76
C ALA A 74 -11.37 -19.46 -4.57
N GLU A 75 -11.13 -20.76 -4.44
CA GLU A 75 -12.19 -21.78 -4.32
C GLU A 75 -13.12 -21.47 -3.14
N GLY A 76 -14.43 -21.34 -3.43
CA GLY A 76 -15.47 -21.06 -2.45
C GLY A 76 -15.30 -19.72 -1.71
N ALA A 77 -14.58 -18.75 -2.28
CA ALA A 77 -14.54 -17.38 -1.78
C ALA A 77 -15.71 -16.57 -2.35
N ASP A 78 -16.27 -15.66 -1.56
CA ASP A 78 -17.28 -14.70 -1.98
C ASP A 78 -16.66 -13.44 -2.63
N CYS A 79 -15.43 -13.14 -2.24
CA CYS A 79 -14.67 -12.01 -2.80
C CYS A 79 -13.19 -12.34 -2.91
N VAL A 80 -12.58 -11.98 -4.04
CA VAL A 80 -11.10 -11.98 -4.20
C VAL A 80 -10.60 -10.54 -4.20
N ILE A 81 -9.58 -10.29 -3.37
CA ILE A 81 -8.90 -8.99 -3.27
C ILE A 81 -7.45 -9.18 -3.67
N TYR A 82 -7.01 -8.47 -4.70
CA TYR A 82 -5.62 -8.49 -5.13
C TYR A 82 -4.87 -7.26 -4.61
N SER A 83 -3.96 -7.49 -3.67
CA SER A 83 -3.18 -6.45 -2.97
C SER A 83 -1.67 -6.61 -3.14
N VAL A 84 -1.22 -7.31 -4.20
CA VAL A 84 0.21 -7.51 -4.44
C VAL A 84 0.76 -6.43 -5.36
N GLY A 85 1.82 -5.76 -4.90
CA GLY A 85 2.57 -4.78 -5.67
C GLY A 85 4.05 -4.84 -5.33
N ILE A 86 4.89 -4.44 -6.27
CA ILE A 86 6.34 -4.31 -6.08
C ILE A 86 6.80 -2.93 -6.55
N LEU A 87 7.84 -2.39 -5.91
CA LEU A 87 8.43 -1.09 -6.26
C LEU A 87 9.68 -1.24 -7.13
N PHE A 88 10.21 -2.45 -7.26
CA PHE A 88 11.33 -2.81 -8.14
C PHE A 88 11.28 -4.31 -8.44
N ALA A 89 11.79 -4.69 -9.59
CA ALA A 89 11.86 -6.08 -10.02
C ALA A 89 12.99 -6.82 -9.30
N THR A 90 12.75 -8.08 -8.91
CA THR A 90 13.74 -8.94 -8.27
C THR A 90 13.59 -10.38 -8.74
N GLY A 91 14.55 -10.89 -9.50
CA GLY A 91 14.54 -12.23 -10.07
C GLY A 91 13.28 -12.47 -10.90
N LYS A 92 12.52 -13.50 -10.60
CA LYS A 92 11.25 -13.84 -11.28
C LYS A 92 10.08 -12.92 -10.96
N ASN A 93 10.20 -12.03 -9.96
CA ASN A 93 9.17 -11.05 -9.63
C ASN A 93 9.41 -9.78 -10.45
N THR A 94 9.00 -9.79 -11.68
CA THR A 94 9.02 -8.62 -12.58
C THR A 94 7.72 -7.82 -12.41
N PHE A 95 7.70 -6.57 -12.87
CA PHE A 95 6.47 -5.77 -12.89
C PHE A 95 5.37 -6.47 -13.69
N ALA A 96 5.69 -6.99 -14.87
CA ALA A 96 4.74 -7.73 -15.70
C ALA A 96 4.16 -8.94 -14.95
N ALA A 97 5.02 -9.81 -14.38
CA ALA A 97 4.58 -11.03 -13.72
C ALA A 97 3.69 -10.79 -12.48
N VAL A 98 3.91 -9.65 -11.78
CA VAL A 98 3.24 -9.38 -10.49
C VAL A 98 2.08 -8.40 -10.65
N GLN A 99 2.20 -7.39 -11.52
CA GLN A 99 1.24 -6.29 -11.61
C GLN A 99 0.31 -6.35 -12.83
N ALA A 100 0.68 -7.11 -13.86
CA ALA A 100 -0.15 -7.36 -15.04
C ALA A 100 -0.68 -8.79 -15.07
N GLU A 101 0.20 -9.79 -15.17
CA GLU A 101 -0.18 -11.20 -15.26
C GLU A 101 -0.80 -11.72 -13.95
N GLY A 102 -0.30 -11.28 -12.79
CA GLY A 102 -0.81 -11.72 -11.48
C GLY A 102 -2.29 -11.39 -11.28
N PRO A 103 -2.74 -10.13 -11.44
CA PRO A 103 -4.15 -9.77 -11.40
C PRO A 103 -4.98 -10.50 -12.46
N ALA A 104 -4.46 -10.66 -13.69
CA ALA A 104 -5.13 -11.39 -14.76
C ALA A 104 -5.41 -12.85 -14.38
N ARG A 105 -4.40 -13.55 -13.85
CA ARG A 105 -4.55 -14.93 -13.35
C ARG A 105 -5.55 -15.02 -12.20
N ALA A 106 -5.46 -14.07 -11.25
CA ALA A 106 -6.35 -14.02 -10.11
C ALA A 106 -7.82 -13.78 -10.54
N ALA A 107 -8.06 -12.89 -11.48
CA ALA A 107 -9.39 -12.64 -12.02
C ALA A 107 -9.94 -13.87 -12.76
N LYS A 108 -9.14 -14.49 -13.61
CA LYS A 108 -9.54 -15.70 -14.33
C LYS A 108 -9.86 -16.86 -13.38
N ALA A 109 -9.02 -17.10 -12.37
CA ALA A 109 -9.24 -18.17 -11.39
C ALA A 109 -10.48 -17.89 -10.53
N ALA A 110 -10.66 -16.65 -10.07
CA ALA A 110 -11.83 -16.24 -9.33
C ALA A 110 -13.12 -16.42 -10.15
N LYS A 111 -13.10 -16.07 -11.45
CA LYS A 111 -14.23 -16.28 -12.36
C LYS A 111 -14.56 -17.75 -12.51
N ALA A 112 -13.56 -18.60 -12.71
CA ALA A 112 -13.73 -20.05 -12.83
C ALA A 112 -14.27 -20.69 -11.54
N ALA A 113 -13.93 -20.13 -10.36
CA ALA A 113 -14.42 -20.55 -9.06
C ALA A 113 -15.82 -19.99 -8.71
N GLY A 114 -16.43 -19.17 -9.58
CA GLY A 114 -17.75 -18.55 -9.34
C GLY A 114 -17.74 -17.46 -8.28
N VAL A 115 -16.60 -16.85 -8.03
CA VAL A 115 -16.47 -15.72 -7.08
C VAL A 115 -17.29 -14.52 -7.60
N GLU A 116 -18.12 -13.95 -6.73
CA GLU A 116 -19.01 -12.86 -7.11
C GLU A 116 -18.31 -11.52 -7.29
N ARG A 117 -17.34 -11.20 -6.42
CA ARG A 117 -16.73 -9.87 -6.35
C ARG A 117 -15.20 -9.92 -6.47
N PHE A 118 -14.69 -8.95 -7.20
CA PHE A 118 -13.25 -8.76 -7.34
C PHE A 118 -12.84 -7.32 -7.02
N VAL A 119 -11.85 -7.15 -6.16
CA VAL A 119 -11.28 -5.85 -5.81
C VAL A 119 -9.79 -5.85 -6.14
N LEU A 120 -9.35 -4.84 -6.90
CA LEU A 120 -7.94 -4.66 -7.24
C LEU A 120 -7.38 -3.42 -6.56
N ILE A 121 -6.29 -3.56 -5.81
CA ILE A 121 -5.50 -2.42 -5.32
C ILE A 121 -4.41 -2.10 -6.34
N SER A 122 -4.65 -1.03 -7.08
CA SER A 122 -3.76 -0.47 -8.10
C SER A 122 -2.93 0.71 -7.54
N ALA A 123 -2.76 1.79 -8.27
CA ALA A 123 -2.13 3.04 -7.81
C ALA A 123 -2.55 4.22 -8.70
N ILE A 124 -2.56 5.43 -8.18
CA ILE A 124 -2.65 6.66 -8.99
C ILE A 124 -1.50 6.69 -10.01
N GLY A 125 -1.83 7.12 -11.23
CA GLY A 125 -0.87 7.17 -12.33
C GLY A 125 -0.73 5.84 -13.10
N ALA A 126 -1.63 4.86 -12.91
CA ALA A 126 -1.74 3.71 -13.79
C ALA A 126 -2.15 4.16 -15.19
N ASP A 127 -1.28 3.94 -16.19
CA ASP A 127 -1.41 4.43 -17.55
C ASP A 127 -0.76 3.45 -18.52
N ALA A 128 -1.54 2.92 -19.50
CA ALA A 128 -1.10 1.93 -20.46
C ALA A 128 -0.05 2.49 -21.45
N GLU A 129 -0.10 3.79 -21.71
CA GLU A 129 0.82 4.50 -22.62
C GLU A 129 2.08 5.02 -21.89
N SER A 130 2.18 4.82 -20.59
CA SER A 130 3.31 5.29 -19.81
C SER A 130 4.62 4.61 -20.24
N PRO A 131 5.72 5.38 -20.40
CA PRO A 131 7.06 4.82 -20.59
C PRO A 131 7.65 4.18 -19.33
N VAL A 132 6.93 4.27 -18.19
CA VAL A 132 7.33 3.71 -16.90
C VAL A 132 6.69 2.35 -16.72
N ALA A 133 7.50 1.29 -16.61
CA ALA A 133 7.03 -0.08 -16.51
C ALA A 133 6.05 -0.30 -15.34
N TYR A 134 6.26 0.36 -14.21
CA TYR A 134 5.34 0.31 -13.07
C TYR A 134 3.93 0.78 -13.44
N ALA A 135 3.79 1.98 -14.02
CA ALA A 135 2.50 2.57 -14.36
C ALA A 135 1.79 1.76 -15.46
N LYS A 136 2.55 1.36 -16.50
CA LYS A 136 2.06 0.56 -17.60
C LYS A 136 1.50 -0.79 -17.13
N THR A 137 2.27 -1.54 -16.35
CA THR A 137 1.83 -2.87 -15.89
C THR A 137 0.68 -2.81 -14.88
N LYS A 138 0.55 -1.69 -14.12
CA LYS A 138 -0.65 -1.45 -13.30
C LYS A 138 -1.90 -1.31 -14.18
N ALA A 139 -1.84 -0.50 -15.23
CA ALA A 139 -2.97 -0.32 -16.15
C ALA A 139 -3.30 -1.62 -16.93
N GLU A 140 -2.29 -2.38 -17.36
CA GLU A 140 -2.48 -3.69 -17.98
C GLU A 140 -3.22 -4.67 -17.04
N GLY A 141 -2.84 -4.68 -15.74
CA GLY A 141 -3.51 -5.49 -14.73
C GLY A 141 -4.96 -5.07 -14.49
N GLU A 142 -5.24 -3.76 -14.47
CA GLU A 142 -6.60 -3.22 -14.36
C GLU A 142 -7.47 -3.66 -15.57
N ALA A 143 -6.94 -3.50 -16.77
CA ALA A 143 -7.63 -3.90 -17.99
C ALA A 143 -7.95 -5.41 -18.01
N ALA A 144 -7.00 -6.23 -17.58
CA ALA A 144 -7.20 -7.68 -17.51
C ALA A 144 -8.26 -8.08 -16.47
N VAL A 145 -8.30 -7.40 -15.31
CA VAL A 145 -9.35 -7.61 -14.31
C VAL A 145 -10.72 -7.20 -14.84
N LEU A 146 -10.83 -6.03 -15.47
CA LEU A 146 -12.10 -5.54 -16.03
C LEU A 146 -12.62 -6.39 -17.19
N ALA A 147 -11.74 -7.07 -17.91
CA ALA A 147 -12.15 -8.03 -18.96
C ALA A 147 -12.91 -9.24 -18.39
N GLU A 148 -12.53 -9.72 -17.18
CA GLU A 148 -13.19 -10.83 -16.50
C GLU A 148 -14.33 -10.38 -15.58
N TYR A 149 -14.15 -9.23 -14.94
CA TYR A 149 -15.10 -8.60 -14.00
C TYR A 149 -15.35 -7.15 -14.40
N PRO A 150 -16.28 -6.86 -15.32
CA PRO A 150 -16.65 -5.48 -15.67
C PRO A 150 -17.15 -4.66 -14.47
N GLU A 151 -17.69 -5.35 -13.45
CA GLU A 151 -18.17 -4.76 -12.21
C GLU A 151 -17.13 -4.73 -11.08
N ALA A 152 -15.85 -4.99 -11.38
CA ALA A 152 -14.80 -4.91 -10.38
C ALA A 152 -14.65 -3.49 -9.82
N VAL A 153 -14.24 -3.41 -8.55
CA VAL A 153 -13.82 -2.17 -7.94
C VAL A 153 -12.29 -2.09 -7.98
N ILE A 154 -11.78 -1.06 -8.63
CA ILE A 154 -10.36 -0.78 -8.73
C ILE A 154 -10.04 0.42 -7.86
N LEU A 155 -9.17 0.22 -6.87
CA LEU A 155 -8.73 1.26 -5.96
C LEU A 155 -7.32 1.71 -6.36
N ARG A 156 -7.17 2.99 -6.69
CA ARG A 156 -5.90 3.64 -7.03
C ARG A 156 -5.48 4.56 -5.89
N PRO A 157 -4.81 4.06 -4.85
CA PRO A 157 -4.30 4.94 -3.80
C PRO A 157 -3.13 5.80 -4.30
N SER A 158 -3.00 7.01 -3.75
CA SER A 158 -1.78 7.79 -3.74
C SER A 158 -0.75 7.09 -2.84
N ILE A 159 0.32 7.79 -2.44
CA ILE A 159 1.30 7.20 -1.54
C ILE A 159 0.65 6.83 -0.20
N VAL A 160 0.69 5.54 0.13
CA VAL A 160 0.08 5.01 1.35
C VAL A 160 1.06 5.13 2.51
N PHE A 161 0.63 5.70 3.63
CA PHE A 161 1.42 5.80 4.85
C PHE A 161 0.81 5.03 6.02
N GLY A 162 1.65 4.67 6.98
CA GLY A 162 1.26 3.91 8.18
C GLY A 162 2.44 3.27 8.90
N PRO A 163 2.21 2.52 10.00
CA PRO A 163 3.28 1.98 10.84
C PRO A 163 4.35 1.16 10.13
N GLU A 164 4.00 0.46 9.05
CA GLU A 164 4.90 -0.39 8.25
C GLU A 164 5.20 0.19 6.86
N ASP A 165 4.94 1.49 6.62
CA ASP A 165 5.23 2.10 5.33
C ASP A 165 6.72 2.08 4.98
N GLN A 166 7.01 2.14 3.69
CA GLN A 166 8.37 2.26 3.15
C GLN A 166 8.72 3.70 2.77
N PHE A 167 7.86 4.66 3.10
CA PHE A 167 8.06 6.06 2.80
C PHE A 167 8.58 6.82 4.03
N PHE A 168 7.74 7.16 4.98
CA PHE A 168 8.16 7.90 6.18
C PHE A 168 9.17 7.14 7.02
N ASN A 169 8.96 5.83 7.22
CA ASN A 169 9.88 5.01 8.00
C ASN A 169 11.29 4.96 7.42
N ARG A 170 11.40 4.90 6.10
CA ARG A 170 12.70 4.87 5.42
C ARG A 170 13.47 6.17 5.60
N PHE A 171 12.82 7.32 5.36
CA PHE A 171 13.46 8.63 5.52
C PHE A 171 13.72 8.97 6.99
N ALA A 172 12.82 8.60 7.90
CA ALA A 172 13.05 8.73 9.35
C ALA A 172 14.23 7.87 9.82
N GLY A 173 14.38 6.66 9.28
CA GLY A 173 15.55 5.80 9.50
C GLY A 173 16.84 6.47 9.03
N MET A 174 16.85 7.03 7.82
CA MET A 174 17.99 7.77 7.26
C MET A 174 18.36 8.99 8.13
N ALA A 175 17.37 9.73 8.61
CA ALA A 175 17.56 10.92 9.47
C ALA A 175 18.25 10.62 10.80
N ARG A 176 18.34 9.35 11.22
CA ARG A 176 19.07 8.97 12.43
C ARG A 176 20.59 9.15 12.26
N PHE A 177 21.11 8.89 11.08
CA PHE A 177 22.53 8.82 10.79
C PHE A 177 23.03 9.96 9.89
N SER A 178 22.20 10.39 8.93
CA SER A 178 22.58 11.43 7.97
C SER A 178 22.18 12.83 8.45
N PRO A 179 23.05 13.85 8.32
CA PRO A 179 22.73 15.24 8.58
C PRO A 179 21.87 15.86 7.47
N VAL A 180 21.77 15.20 6.31
CA VAL A 180 21.06 15.67 5.12
C VAL A 180 20.12 14.56 4.65
N ILE A 181 18.91 14.94 4.24
CA ILE A 181 17.93 14.07 3.58
C ILE A 181 17.90 14.43 2.09
N PRO A 182 18.52 13.63 1.22
CA PRO A 182 18.44 13.83 -0.22
C PRO A 182 17.05 13.44 -0.72
N VAL A 183 16.43 14.32 -1.50
CA VAL A 183 15.13 14.11 -2.12
C VAL A 183 15.26 14.41 -3.61
N VAL A 184 14.81 13.52 -4.46
CA VAL A 184 14.73 13.78 -5.90
C VAL A 184 13.33 14.30 -6.21
N GLY A 185 13.23 15.46 -6.89
CA GLY A 185 11.94 16.05 -7.20
C GLY A 185 11.20 16.56 -5.97
N GLY A 186 11.86 17.40 -5.16
CA GLY A 186 11.29 17.94 -3.92
C GLY A 186 10.01 18.74 -4.10
N SER A 187 9.72 19.24 -5.30
CA SER A 187 8.49 19.96 -5.66
C SER A 187 7.34 19.05 -6.10
N THR A 188 7.59 17.77 -6.39
CA THR A 188 6.56 16.81 -6.79
C THR A 188 5.50 16.70 -5.71
N LYS A 189 4.25 16.79 -6.10
CA LYS A 189 3.10 16.76 -5.18
C LYS A 189 2.59 15.35 -4.95
N PHE A 190 2.21 15.08 -3.73
CA PHE A 190 1.57 13.86 -3.27
C PHE A 190 0.32 14.18 -2.48
N GLN A 191 -0.62 13.24 -2.49
CA GLN A 191 -1.83 13.30 -1.67
C GLN A 191 -1.86 12.07 -0.75
N PRO A 192 -0.97 12.02 0.28
CA PRO A 192 -0.75 10.83 1.08
C PRO A 192 -2.03 10.34 1.74
N VAL A 193 -2.25 9.02 1.69
CA VAL A 193 -3.45 8.37 2.19
C VAL A 193 -3.11 7.40 3.32
N TRP A 194 -3.90 7.41 4.40
CA TRP A 194 -3.68 6.48 5.49
C TRP A 194 -4.08 5.06 5.13
N VAL A 195 -3.28 4.10 5.53
CA VAL A 195 -3.48 2.69 5.20
C VAL A 195 -4.80 2.12 5.70
N GLN A 196 -5.33 2.62 6.85
CA GLN A 196 -6.62 2.16 7.34
C GLN A 196 -7.78 2.67 6.48
N ASP A 197 -7.69 3.89 5.91
CA ASP A 197 -8.71 4.41 5.01
C ASP A 197 -8.74 3.61 3.71
N VAL A 198 -7.57 3.23 3.18
CA VAL A 198 -7.47 2.31 2.03
C VAL A 198 -8.08 0.94 2.35
N ALA A 199 -7.84 0.43 3.55
CA ALA A 199 -8.39 -0.84 4.00
C ALA A 199 -9.92 -0.77 4.19
N GLU A 200 -10.42 0.36 4.70
CA GLU A 200 -11.85 0.64 4.83
C GLU A 200 -12.54 0.67 3.46
N ALA A 201 -11.98 1.41 2.50
CA ALA A 201 -12.48 1.45 1.13
C ALA A 201 -12.48 0.05 0.48
N THR A 202 -11.43 -0.73 0.72
CA THR A 202 -11.32 -2.11 0.22
C THR A 202 -12.37 -3.02 0.85
N ALA A 203 -12.61 -2.89 2.15
CA ALA A 203 -13.62 -3.69 2.85
C ALA A 203 -15.03 -3.37 2.36
N LYS A 204 -15.38 -2.09 2.19
CA LYS A 204 -16.67 -1.67 1.60
C LYS A 204 -16.86 -2.23 0.20
N ALA A 205 -15.81 -2.16 -0.64
CA ALA A 205 -15.84 -2.75 -1.98
C ALA A 205 -16.06 -4.28 -1.94
N ALA A 206 -15.39 -4.97 -1.05
CA ALA A 206 -15.55 -6.43 -0.88
C ALA A 206 -16.95 -6.81 -0.40
N MET A 207 -17.61 -5.97 0.39
CA MET A 207 -18.98 -6.17 0.88
C MET A 207 -20.05 -5.78 -0.14
N GLY A 208 -19.68 -5.20 -1.30
CA GLY A 208 -20.63 -4.73 -2.31
C GLY A 208 -21.25 -3.36 -1.97
N GLU A 209 -20.65 -2.61 -1.06
CA GLU A 209 -21.09 -1.26 -0.68
C GLU A 209 -20.50 -0.16 -1.59
N ALA A 210 -19.63 -0.53 -2.54
CA ALA A 210 -19.07 0.35 -3.54
C ALA A 210 -19.63 0.02 -4.92
N ALA A 211 -20.03 1.02 -5.68
CA ALA A 211 -20.40 0.84 -7.09
C ALA A 211 -19.17 0.44 -7.91
N ALA A 212 -19.39 -0.33 -8.97
CA ALA A 212 -18.33 -0.71 -9.91
C ALA A 212 -17.58 0.52 -10.46
N GLY A 213 -16.28 0.33 -10.68
CA GLY A 213 -15.43 1.34 -11.32
C GLY A 213 -14.09 1.59 -10.62
N ILE A 214 -13.45 2.66 -11.07
CA ILE A 214 -12.12 3.06 -10.59
C ILE A 214 -12.30 4.21 -9.59
N TYR A 215 -11.63 4.10 -8.45
CA TYR A 215 -11.59 5.11 -7.39
C TYR A 215 -10.15 5.53 -7.12
N GLU A 216 -9.88 6.82 -7.18
CA GLU A 216 -8.58 7.38 -6.80
C GLU A 216 -8.62 7.82 -5.34
N LEU A 217 -7.74 7.23 -4.52
CA LEU A 217 -7.76 7.40 -3.08
C LEU A 217 -6.61 8.31 -2.65
N GLY A 218 -6.91 9.57 -2.43
CA GLY A 218 -6.00 10.57 -1.85
C GLY A 218 -6.46 11.00 -0.46
N GLY A 219 -5.52 11.35 0.41
CA GLY A 219 -5.85 11.95 1.70
C GLY A 219 -6.40 13.37 1.56
N PRO A 220 -6.74 14.06 2.67
CA PRO A 220 -7.40 15.37 2.63
C PRO A 220 -6.50 16.51 2.18
N GLY A 221 -5.17 16.35 2.21
CA GLY A 221 -4.19 17.38 1.86
C GLY A 221 -3.22 16.97 0.76
N VAL A 222 -2.81 17.97 -0.03
CA VAL A 222 -1.77 17.82 -1.05
C VAL A 222 -0.50 18.50 -0.56
N TYR A 223 0.61 17.78 -0.61
CA TYR A 223 1.92 18.22 -0.10
C TYR A 223 3.00 17.95 -1.13
N SER A 224 3.99 18.86 -1.22
CA SER A 224 5.22 18.54 -1.94
C SER A 224 6.04 17.48 -1.19
N PHE A 225 6.90 16.79 -1.91
CA PHE A 225 7.80 15.81 -1.28
C PHE A 225 8.65 16.44 -0.17
N LYS A 226 9.12 17.67 -0.40
CA LYS A 226 9.88 18.43 0.59
C LYS A 226 9.07 18.69 1.85
N GLU A 227 7.82 19.17 1.73
CA GLU A 227 6.93 19.42 2.87
C GLU A 227 6.67 18.14 3.69
N LEU A 228 6.47 16.99 3.02
CA LEU A 228 6.33 15.70 3.71
C LEU A 228 7.59 15.34 4.51
N MET A 229 8.77 15.59 3.97
CA MET A 229 10.03 15.37 4.70
C MET A 229 10.20 16.34 5.87
N GLU A 230 9.85 17.59 5.71
CA GLU A 230 9.89 18.60 6.79
C GLU A 230 8.90 18.25 7.91
N MET A 231 7.68 17.82 7.56
CA MET A 231 6.68 17.31 8.50
C MET A 231 7.22 16.11 9.30
N MET A 232 7.79 15.12 8.63
CA MET A 232 8.42 13.95 9.26
C MET A 232 9.55 14.37 10.19
N LEU A 233 10.45 15.28 9.76
CA LEU A 233 11.57 15.76 10.59
C LEU A 233 11.10 16.49 11.84
N LYS A 234 10.00 17.26 11.76
CA LYS A 234 9.37 17.92 12.90
C LYS A 234 8.87 16.87 13.91
N VAL A 235 8.18 15.84 13.46
CA VAL A 235 7.65 14.75 14.30
C VAL A 235 8.78 13.99 15.01
N ILE A 236 9.84 13.63 14.30
CA ILE A 236 10.98 12.91 14.90
C ILE A 236 11.95 13.82 15.66
N ARG A 237 11.68 15.13 15.73
CA ARG A 237 12.50 16.14 16.42
C ARG A 237 13.98 16.12 16.05
N ARG A 238 14.27 15.96 14.76
CA ARG A 238 15.64 15.97 14.22
C ARG A 238 15.84 17.13 13.29
N LYS A 239 16.81 17.99 13.60
CA LYS A 239 17.23 19.10 12.73
C LYS A 239 18.11 18.55 11.60
N ARG A 240 17.53 18.31 10.43
CA ARG A 240 18.21 17.85 9.22
C ARG A 240 17.88 18.79 8.07
N ARG A 241 18.77 18.93 7.12
CA ARG A 241 18.51 19.70 5.90
C ARG A 241 17.93 18.77 4.84
N VAL A 242 16.80 19.15 4.26
CA VAL A 242 16.26 18.49 3.07
C VAL A 242 17.00 19.08 1.88
N PHE A 243 17.67 18.23 1.11
CA PHE A 243 18.44 18.64 -0.07
C PHE A 243 17.73 18.12 -1.31
N ASP A 244 17.26 19.06 -2.16
CA ASP A 244 16.57 18.73 -3.39
C ASP A 244 17.55 18.42 -4.51
N ILE A 245 17.43 17.25 -5.10
CA ILE A 245 18.21 16.77 -6.23
C ILE A 245 17.38 16.94 -7.49
N PRO A 246 17.85 17.71 -8.50
CA PRO A 246 17.15 17.83 -9.77
C PRO A 246 16.92 16.48 -10.44
N ILE A 247 15.74 16.30 -11.05
CA ILE A 247 15.31 15.05 -11.70
C ILE A 247 16.38 14.47 -12.66
N PRO A 248 17.05 15.24 -13.53
CA PRO A 248 18.08 14.70 -14.42
C PRO A 248 19.25 14.03 -13.67
N ILE A 249 19.69 14.63 -12.55
CA ILE A 249 20.75 14.07 -11.69
C ILE A 249 20.22 12.81 -10.98
N GLY A 250 19.00 12.86 -10.45
CA GLY A 250 18.34 11.72 -9.83
C GLY A 250 18.20 10.53 -10.80
N ARG A 251 17.90 10.77 -12.07
CA ARG A 251 17.83 9.71 -13.10
C ARG A 251 19.17 9.03 -13.31
N LEU A 252 20.27 9.79 -13.37
CA LEU A 252 21.61 9.22 -13.48
C LEU A 252 21.95 8.36 -12.23
N GLN A 253 21.64 8.88 -11.04
CA GLN A 253 21.82 8.13 -9.78
C GLN A 253 20.98 6.85 -9.77
N GLY A 254 19.71 6.90 -10.19
CA GLY A 254 18.82 5.74 -10.28
C GLY A 254 19.36 4.67 -11.21
N LYS A 255 19.91 5.04 -12.37
CA LYS A 255 20.57 4.10 -13.30
C LYS A 255 21.76 3.37 -12.69
N VAL A 256 22.56 4.03 -11.87
CA VAL A 256 23.70 3.40 -11.21
C VAL A 256 23.25 2.56 -10.02
N MET A 257 22.35 3.10 -9.19
CA MET A 257 21.90 2.42 -7.97
C MET A 257 21.04 1.19 -8.22
N GLN A 258 20.32 1.11 -9.36
CA GLN A 258 19.52 -0.07 -9.70
C GLN A 258 20.36 -1.34 -9.95
N LEU A 259 21.70 -1.23 -10.09
CA LEU A 259 22.60 -2.38 -10.20
C LEU A 259 22.86 -3.07 -8.84
N LEU A 260 22.47 -2.42 -7.74
CA LEU A 260 22.63 -2.98 -6.40
C LEU A 260 21.52 -3.98 -6.08
N PRO A 261 21.80 -5.06 -5.33
CA PRO A 261 20.74 -5.86 -4.73
C PRO A 261 19.94 -4.99 -3.74
N ASN A 262 18.61 -4.89 -3.87
CA ASN A 262 17.74 -3.97 -3.12
C ASN A 262 18.08 -2.49 -3.36
N PRO A 263 17.87 -1.99 -4.57
CA PRO A 263 18.28 -0.64 -4.94
C PRO A 263 17.57 0.41 -4.09
N PRO A 264 18.29 1.39 -3.53
CA PRO A 264 17.68 2.47 -2.77
C PRO A 264 16.88 3.44 -3.65
N LEU A 265 17.18 3.51 -4.94
CA LEU A 265 16.50 4.33 -5.93
C LEU A 265 16.65 3.67 -7.30
N THR A 266 15.57 3.61 -8.09
CA THR A 266 15.61 3.13 -9.48
C THR A 266 15.31 4.25 -10.46
N GLU A 267 15.72 4.09 -11.72
CA GLU A 267 15.41 5.06 -12.77
C GLU A 267 13.89 5.24 -12.94
N ASP A 268 13.12 4.15 -12.87
CA ASP A 268 11.66 4.19 -13.01
C ASP A 268 11.00 4.94 -11.84
N GLN A 269 11.50 4.77 -10.61
CA GLN A 269 11.03 5.58 -9.48
C GLN A 269 11.29 7.07 -9.71
N VAL A 270 12.44 7.44 -10.26
CA VAL A 270 12.73 8.86 -10.55
C VAL A 270 11.85 9.38 -11.69
N LYS A 271 11.55 8.58 -12.71
CA LYS A 271 10.60 8.96 -13.75
C LYS A 271 9.18 9.19 -13.19
N MET A 272 8.76 8.38 -12.24
CA MET A 272 7.47 8.58 -11.54
C MET A 272 7.46 9.90 -10.76
N LEU A 273 8.56 10.28 -10.11
CA LEU A 273 8.70 11.54 -9.40
C LEU A 273 8.67 12.79 -10.31
N ALA A 274 8.68 12.63 -11.62
CA ALA A 274 8.50 13.75 -12.56
C ALA A 274 7.04 14.18 -12.70
N ASN A 275 6.08 13.38 -12.23
CA ASN A 275 4.65 13.65 -12.27
C ASN A 275 4.10 13.71 -10.85
N ASP A 276 3.10 14.55 -10.64
CA ASP A 276 2.38 14.62 -9.38
C ASP A 276 1.57 13.34 -9.13
N ASN A 277 1.51 12.89 -7.89
CA ASN A 277 0.74 11.73 -7.45
C ASN A 277 -0.45 12.18 -6.60
N VAL A 278 -1.40 12.82 -7.26
CA VAL A 278 -2.60 13.42 -6.69
C VAL A 278 -3.86 12.90 -7.39
N VAL A 279 -5.00 12.96 -6.73
CA VAL A 279 -6.28 12.57 -7.30
C VAL A 279 -6.61 13.45 -8.49
N SER A 280 -7.04 12.83 -9.58
CA SER A 280 -7.44 13.51 -10.82
C SER A 280 -8.75 14.28 -10.62
N GLU A 281 -8.91 15.38 -11.31
CA GLU A 281 -10.16 16.16 -11.26
C GLU A 281 -11.34 15.32 -11.76
N GLY A 282 -12.41 15.29 -10.98
CA GLY A 282 -13.63 14.51 -11.31
C GLY A 282 -13.52 13.00 -11.11
N ALA A 283 -12.39 12.47 -10.62
CA ALA A 283 -12.28 11.06 -10.27
C ALA A 283 -13.18 10.73 -9.07
N LYS A 284 -13.78 9.52 -9.08
CA LYS A 284 -14.40 8.96 -7.88
C LYS A 284 -13.36 8.77 -6.81
N GLY A 285 -13.72 8.97 -5.55
CA GLY A 285 -12.80 8.87 -4.43
C GLY A 285 -13.47 8.44 -3.13
N PHE A 286 -12.90 8.83 -2.01
CA PHE A 286 -13.41 8.51 -0.67
C PHE A 286 -14.82 9.03 -0.41
N ALA A 287 -15.16 10.22 -0.93
CA ALA A 287 -16.49 10.80 -0.76
C ALA A 287 -17.58 9.90 -1.37
N ASP A 288 -17.30 9.27 -2.52
CA ASP A 288 -18.25 8.34 -3.17
C ASP A 288 -18.42 7.02 -2.39
N LEU A 289 -17.49 6.73 -1.49
CA LEU A 289 -17.53 5.58 -0.58
C LEU A 289 -18.06 5.95 0.81
N GLY A 290 -18.41 7.22 1.04
CA GLY A 290 -18.83 7.71 2.35
C GLY A 290 -17.74 7.57 3.41
N ILE A 291 -16.47 7.80 3.05
CA ILE A 291 -15.31 7.76 3.93
C ILE A 291 -14.70 9.16 4.00
N GLU A 292 -14.41 9.62 5.20
CA GLU A 292 -13.65 10.83 5.45
C GLU A 292 -12.20 10.45 5.75
N PRO A 293 -11.24 10.75 4.85
CA PRO A 293 -9.86 10.30 5.02
C PRO A 293 -9.11 11.12 6.08
N GLU A 294 -8.23 10.43 6.81
CA GLU A 294 -7.42 11.00 7.88
C GLU A 294 -6.19 11.74 7.36
N ALA A 295 -5.86 12.86 8.01
CA ALA A 295 -4.68 13.66 7.69
C ALA A 295 -3.39 13.06 8.27
N PRO A 296 -2.24 13.14 7.55
CA PRO A 296 -0.99 12.55 8.02
C PRO A 296 -0.47 13.18 9.31
N GLU A 297 -0.73 14.47 9.58
CA GLU A 297 -0.23 15.19 10.75
C GLU A 297 -0.65 14.55 12.07
N GLY A 298 -1.88 14.04 12.15
CA GLY A 298 -2.42 13.41 13.36
C GLY A 298 -1.88 11.99 13.57
N ILE A 299 -1.44 11.33 12.52
CA ILE A 299 -1.17 9.89 12.54
C ILE A 299 0.32 9.56 12.59
N ILE A 300 1.15 10.25 11.79
CA ILE A 300 2.56 9.89 11.66
C ILE A 300 3.34 9.96 12.98
N GLU A 301 2.88 10.78 13.91
CA GLU A 301 3.49 10.84 15.24
C GLU A 301 3.37 9.51 15.99
N SER A 302 2.23 8.82 15.87
CA SER A 302 1.95 7.58 16.61
C SER A 302 2.99 6.49 16.39
N TYR A 303 3.63 6.43 15.21
CA TYR A 303 4.60 5.38 14.89
C TYR A 303 6.01 5.90 14.61
N LEU A 304 6.20 7.20 14.32
CA LEU A 304 7.52 7.78 14.08
C LEU A 304 8.25 8.22 15.35
N VAL A 305 7.61 8.27 16.51
CA VAL A 305 8.25 8.61 17.80
C VAL A 305 9.50 7.79 18.09
N ARG A 306 9.55 6.54 17.61
CA ARG A 306 10.71 5.64 17.74
C ARG A 306 11.99 6.16 17.08
N PHE A 307 11.88 7.10 16.15
CA PHE A 307 13.02 7.72 15.45
C PHE A 307 13.52 9.01 16.11
N ARG A 308 12.86 9.48 17.17
CA ARG A 308 13.32 10.62 17.99
C ARG A 308 14.69 10.32 18.62
N PRO A 309 15.48 11.33 19.02
CA PRO A 309 16.82 11.14 19.57
C PRO A 309 16.87 10.15 20.74
N LYS A 310 15.85 10.10 21.58
CA LYS A 310 15.69 9.20 22.74
C LYS A 310 14.48 8.28 22.61
N GLY A 311 14.01 8.05 21.37
CA GLY A 311 12.86 7.23 21.07
C GLY A 311 11.58 7.75 21.77
N GLN A 312 10.74 6.82 22.21
CA GLN A 312 9.48 7.11 22.92
C GLN A 312 9.68 7.83 24.27
N TYR A 313 10.88 7.77 24.85
CA TYR A 313 11.18 8.40 26.14
C TYR A 313 11.62 9.87 26.02
N THR A 314 11.65 10.45 24.82
CA THR A 314 12.11 11.82 24.58
C THR A 314 11.36 12.83 25.43
N ASP A 315 10.03 12.75 25.47
CA ASP A 315 9.18 13.69 26.21
C ASP A 315 9.38 13.58 27.73
N MET A 316 9.52 12.36 28.25
CA MET A 316 9.78 12.12 29.68
C MET A 316 11.13 12.72 30.13
N ILE A 317 12.14 12.57 29.30
CA ILE A 317 13.49 13.07 29.61
C ILE A 317 13.55 14.61 29.49
N GLU A 318 12.86 15.19 28.52
CA GLU A 318 12.75 16.64 28.38
C GLU A 318 11.98 17.25 29.56
N ALA A 319 10.85 16.65 29.95
CA ALA A 319 10.08 17.07 31.12
C ALA A 319 10.86 16.93 32.45
N ALA A 320 11.70 15.90 32.59
CA ALA A 320 12.55 15.75 33.78
C ALA A 320 13.65 16.83 33.85
N ARG A 321 14.21 17.20 32.69
CA ARG A 321 15.23 18.27 32.62
C ARG A 321 14.66 19.66 32.90
N SER A 322 13.46 19.95 32.38
CA SER A 322 12.80 21.25 32.64
C SER A 322 12.38 21.46 34.10
N ARG A 323 12.27 20.39 34.92
CA ARG A 323 12.00 20.47 36.36
C ARG A 323 13.27 20.67 37.19
N GLN A 324 14.45 20.49 36.58
CA GLN A 324 15.75 20.63 37.26
C GLN A 324 16.44 21.96 36.90
N SER A 325 15.89 22.72 35.95
CA SER A 325 16.30 24.07 35.56
C SER A 325 15.35 25.11 36.19
#